data_433d010a9fb3ac1b74b8694a798a2e93
#
_entry.id   433d010a9fb3ac1b74b8694a798a2e93
#
_cell.length_a   1.000
_cell.length_b   1.000
_cell.length_c   1.000
_cell.angle_alpha   90.00
_cell.angle_beta   90.00
_cell.angle_gamma   90.00
#
_symmetry.space_group_name_H-M   'P 1'
#
loop_
_entity.id
_entity.type
_entity.pdbx_description
1 polymer ?
#
loop_
_entity_poly.entity_id
_entity_poly.type
_entity_poly.pdbx_seq_one_letter_code
_entity_poly.pdbx_strand_id
1 'polypeptide(L)'
;MKVLITGVAGLLGSRLADWLTEKHPEVRIVGIDDLSGGYRENVNPTVEFWQMNLVTHPIENCFEIHKFDYVFHFAAYAAEGLSPFIRQYNYENNLVATARIVNQCIKHDVKRLIFTSTLAVYGHGEGGLFDEAHTPKPIDPYGVAKYA
;
A
#
# COMPACT_ATOMS: atom_id res chain seq x y z
N MET A 1 -14.01 -1.91 15.28
CA MET A 1 -13.20 -2.36 14.13
C MET A 1 -12.02 -1.41 13.99
N LYS A 2 -10.80 -1.94 13.74
CA LYS A 2 -9.60 -1.13 13.57
C LYS A 2 -8.94 -1.43 12.20
N VAL A 3 -8.59 -0.39 11.48
CA VAL A 3 -8.09 -0.46 10.11
C VAL A 3 -6.74 0.22 10.01
N LEU A 4 -5.79 -0.42 9.32
CA LEU A 4 -4.55 0.21 8.88
C LEU A 4 -4.68 0.63 7.42
N ILE A 5 -4.27 1.87 7.12
CA ILE A 5 -4.09 2.36 5.75
C ILE A 5 -2.63 2.76 5.58
N THR A 6 -1.88 2.08 4.76
CA THR A 6 -0.53 2.53 4.36
C THR A 6 -0.63 3.39 3.10
N GLY A 7 0.22 4.39 2.96
CA GLY A 7 0.08 5.40 1.91
C GLY A 7 -1.10 6.35 2.16
N VAL A 8 -1.39 6.62 3.43
CA VAL A 8 -2.58 7.38 3.86
C VAL A 8 -2.54 8.87 3.47
N ALA A 9 -1.35 9.41 3.22
CA ALA A 9 -1.17 10.79 2.73
C ALA A 9 -1.25 10.91 1.20
N GLY A 10 -1.29 9.79 0.48
CA GLY A 10 -1.46 9.73 -0.96
C GLY A 10 -2.94 9.82 -1.38
N LEU A 11 -3.17 9.85 -2.71
CA LEU A 11 -4.51 10.05 -3.29
C LEU A 11 -5.52 8.99 -2.81
N LEU A 12 -5.20 7.70 -2.95
CA LEU A 12 -6.14 6.63 -2.61
C LEU A 12 -6.33 6.48 -1.10
N GLY A 13 -5.22 6.54 -0.35
CA GLY A 13 -5.25 6.38 1.10
C GLY A 13 -6.03 7.47 1.81
N SER A 14 -5.83 8.73 1.43
CA SER A 14 -6.56 9.86 2.02
C SER A 14 -8.05 9.80 1.71
N ARG A 15 -8.43 9.47 0.48
CA ARG A 15 -9.84 9.35 0.08
C ARG A 15 -10.56 8.21 0.78
N LEU A 16 -9.88 7.06 0.96
CA LEU A 16 -10.46 5.98 1.76
C LEU A 16 -10.62 6.39 3.22
N ALA A 17 -9.63 7.07 3.81
CA ALA A 17 -9.72 7.56 5.18
C ALA A 17 -10.89 8.53 5.38
N ASP A 18 -11.07 9.48 4.46
CA ASP A 18 -12.19 10.43 4.48
C ASP A 18 -13.53 9.70 4.39
N TRP A 19 -13.66 8.77 3.44
CA TRP A 19 -14.88 8.00 3.25
C TRP A 19 -15.23 7.14 4.47
N LEU A 20 -14.24 6.47 5.05
CA LEU A 20 -14.45 5.67 6.27
C LEU A 20 -14.85 6.55 7.45
N THR A 21 -14.22 7.71 7.61
CA THR A 21 -14.56 8.66 8.68
C THR A 21 -16.00 9.17 8.55
N GLU A 22 -16.44 9.43 7.31
CA GLU A 22 -17.80 9.93 7.05
C GLU A 22 -18.87 8.84 7.20
N LYS A 23 -18.64 7.67 6.60
CA LYS A 23 -19.65 6.61 6.50
C LYS A 23 -19.61 5.59 7.64
N HIS A 24 -18.47 5.46 8.30
CA HIS A 24 -18.20 4.48 9.35
C HIS A 24 -17.46 5.10 10.53
N PRO A 25 -18.04 6.09 11.22
CA PRO A 25 -17.36 6.83 12.30
C PRO A 25 -16.98 5.96 13.51
N GLU A 26 -17.52 4.75 13.61
CA GLU A 26 -17.14 3.76 14.62
C GLU A 26 -15.82 3.05 14.32
N VAL A 27 -15.27 3.20 13.11
CA VAL A 27 -14.01 2.57 12.68
C VAL A 27 -12.83 3.43 13.15
N ARG A 28 -11.89 2.82 13.84
CA ARG A 28 -10.62 3.45 14.19
C ARG A 28 -9.62 3.27 13.06
N ILE A 29 -9.10 4.38 12.55
CA ILE A 29 -8.17 4.38 11.43
C ILE A 29 -6.78 4.76 11.95
N VAL A 30 -5.81 3.88 11.68
CA VAL A 30 -4.38 4.17 11.81
C VAL A 30 -3.82 4.32 10.40
N GLY A 31 -3.03 5.36 10.18
CA GLY A 31 -2.43 5.65 8.88
C GLY A 31 -0.91 5.67 8.96
N ILE A 32 -0.24 4.99 8.03
CA ILE A 32 1.21 5.04 7.87
C ILE A 32 1.56 5.66 6.52
N ASP A 33 2.48 6.63 6.53
CA ASP A 33 3.06 7.25 5.33
C ASP A 33 4.43 7.84 5.68
N ASP A 34 5.37 7.84 4.77
CA ASP A 34 6.68 8.50 4.97
C ASP A 34 6.74 9.91 4.37
N LEU A 35 5.66 10.33 3.71
CA LEU A 35 5.51 11.61 3.02
C LEU A 35 6.48 11.80 1.83
N SER A 36 7.03 10.72 1.28
CA SER A 36 7.89 10.77 0.09
C SER A 36 7.13 11.10 -1.19
N GLY A 37 5.82 10.81 -1.24
CA GLY A 37 4.95 11.08 -2.39
C GLY A 37 3.57 11.61 -2.02
N GLY A 38 3.24 11.65 -0.73
CA GLY A 38 2.00 12.21 -0.18
C GLY A 38 2.24 13.51 0.58
N TYR A 39 1.14 14.16 0.95
CA TYR A 39 1.19 15.42 1.70
C TYR A 39 0.50 15.27 3.05
N ARG A 40 1.11 15.81 4.12
CA ARG A 40 0.56 15.73 5.48
C ARG A 40 -0.84 16.31 5.60
N GLU A 41 -1.14 17.36 4.85
CA GLU A 41 -2.45 18.03 4.78
C GLU A 41 -3.56 17.17 4.18
N ASN A 42 -3.23 16.09 3.45
CA ASN A 42 -4.21 15.13 2.94
C ASN A 42 -4.69 14.14 4.01
N VAL A 43 -3.95 14.03 5.12
CA VAL A 43 -4.31 13.08 6.17
C VAL A 43 -5.45 13.63 7.01
N ASN A 44 -6.59 12.93 6.99
CA ASN A 44 -7.76 13.29 7.79
C ASN A 44 -7.40 13.45 9.27
N PRO A 45 -7.83 14.53 9.96
CA PRO A 45 -7.49 14.80 11.36
C PRO A 45 -7.91 13.71 12.35
N THR A 46 -8.89 12.87 12.00
CA THR A 46 -9.36 11.75 12.85
C THR A 46 -8.46 10.52 12.77
N VAL A 47 -7.55 10.46 11.79
CA VAL A 47 -6.61 9.35 11.60
C VAL A 47 -5.46 9.46 12.61
N GLU A 48 -5.21 8.37 13.33
CA GLU A 48 -3.99 8.23 14.10
C GLU A 48 -2.81 8.03 13.14
N PHE A 49 -2.05 9.10 12.92
CA PHE A 49 -1.02 9.15 11.87
C PHE A 49 0.37 8.80 12.43
N TRP A 50 1.02 7.85 11.78
CA TRP A 50 2.40 7.44 12.03
C TRP A 50 3.26 7.77 10.81
N GLN A 51 4.14 8.76 10.93
CA GLN A 51 5.10 9.06 9.87
C GLN A 51 6.22 8.02 9.91
N MET A 52 6.15 7.02 9.03
CA MET A 52 7.07 5.89 8.99
C MET A 52 7.32 5.43 7.56
N ASN A 53 8.57 5.11 7.27
CA ASN A 53 8.94 4.39 6.06
C ASN A 53 8.83 2.88 6.31
N LEU A 54 8.10 2.16 5.47
CA LEU A 54 7.80 0.73 5.64
C LEU A 54 9.04 -0.18 5.50
N VAL A 55 10.12 0.32 4.88
CA VAL A 55 11.37 -0.43 4.69
C VAL A 55 12.27 -0.32 5.89
N THR A 56 12.44 0.90 6.43
CA THR A 56 13.50 1.21 7.39
C THR A 56 13.03 1.30 8.84
N HIS A 57 11.75 1.54 9.10
CA HIS A 57 11.22 1.67 10.46
C HIS A 57 10.67 0.33 10.99
N PRO A 58 10.61 0.16 12.31
CA PRO A 58 10.05 -1.03 12.97
C PRO A 58 8.51 -1.01 12.93
N ILE A 59 7.92 -1.39 11.80
CA ILE A 59 6.46 -1.43 11.60
C ILE A 59 5.77 -2.43 12.54
N GLU A 60 6.51 -3.39 13.07
CA GLU A 60 6.07 -4.40 14.03
C GLU A 60 5.39 -3.78 15.23
N ASN A 61 5.95 -2.70 15.77
CA ASN A 61 5.43 -1.98 16.93
C ASN A 61 3.99 -1.48 16.68
N CYS A 62 3.70 -1.02 15.47
CA CYS A 62 2.37 -0.55 15.11
C CYS A 62 1.35 -1.70 15.15
N PHE A 63 1.69 -2.87 14.64
CA PHE A 63 0.82 -4.04 14.67
C PHE A 63 0.63 -4.61 16.08
N GLU A 64 1.67 -4.61 16.91
CA GLU A 64 1.60 -5.06 18.30
C GLU A 64 0.66 -4.19 19.15
N ILE A 65 0.71 -2.87 18.95
CA ILE A 65 -0.13 -1.91 19.70
C ILE A 65 -1.59 -1.98 19.24
N HIS A 66 -1.83 -2.08 17.94
CA HIS A 66 -3.17 -1.78 17.40
C HIS A 66 -4.05 -3.00 17.14
N LYS A 67 -3.52 -4.18 16.83
CA LYS A 67 -4.28 -5.39 16.46
C LYS A 67 -5.34 -5.09 15.40
N PHE A 68 -4.92 -4.94 14.16
CA PHE A 68 -5.78 -4.55 13.03
C PHE A 68 -6.73 -5.66 12.60
N ASP A 69 -7.98 -5.30 12.28
CA ASP A 69 -8.95 -6.18 11.63
C ASP A 69 -8.70 -6.25 10.11
N TYR A 70 -8.40 -5.09 9.49
CA TYR A 70 -8.18 -4.95 8.05
C TYR A 70 -6.96 -4.07 7.78
N VAL A 71 -6.25 -4.39 6.71
CA VAL A 71 -5.12 -3.59 6.21
C VAL A 71 -5.36 -3.23 4.75
N PHE A 72 -5.35 -1.93 4.45
CA PHE A 72 -5.33 -1.39 3.08
C PHE A 72 -3.91 -0.93 2.77
N HIS A 73 -3.25 -1.66 1.89
CA HIS A 73 -1.85 -1.39 1.54
C HIS A 73 -1.77 -0.63 0.22
N PHE A 74 -1.75 0.71 0.31
CA PHE A 74 -1.66 1.63 -0.83
C PHE A 74 -0.28 2.30 -0.96
N ALA A 75 0.56 2.19 0.08
CA ALA A 75 1.94 2.69 -0.01
C ALA A 75 2.68 2.00 -1.14
N ALA A 76 3.21 2.78 -2.06
CA ALA A 76 3.98 2.32 -3.20
C ALA A 76 4.76 3.49 -3.81
N TYR A 77 5.90 3.19 -4.42
CA TYR A 77 6.54 4.13 -5.33
C TYR A 77 6.05 3.85 -6.76
N ALA A 78 5.00 4.54 -7.16
CA ALA A 78 4.26 4.30 -8.40
C ALA A 78 4.86 5.06 -9.61
N ALA A 79 6.16 4.91 -9.84
CA ALA A 79 6.88 5.55 -10.95
C ALA A 79 7.37 4.50 -11.95
N GLU A 80 6.43 3.91 -12.71
CA GLU A 80 6.69 2.86 -13.71
C GLU A 80 7.84 3.24 -14.65
N GLY A 81 7.75 4.41 -15.31
CA GLY A 81 8.76 4.88 -16.27
C GLY A 81 10.15 5.13 -15.69
N LEU A 82 10.27 5.38 -14.38
CA LEU A 82 11.56 5.54 -13.69
C LEU A 82 12.10 4.21 -13.16
N SER A 83 11.27 3.20 -13.01
CA SER A 83 11.63 1.95 -12.34
C SER A 83 12.87 1.26 -12.93
N PRO A 84 13.16 1.30 -14.26
CA PRO A 84 14.37 0.74 -14.81
C PRO A 84 15.67 1.40 -14.33
N PHE A 85 15.61 2.66 -13.90
CA PHE A 85 16.77 3.44 -13.47
C PHE A 85 16.99 3.40 -11.95
N ILE A 86 15.97 2.99 -11.19
CA ILE A 86 15.94 2.99 -9.73
C ILE A 86 15.51 1.64 -9.16
N ARG A 87 15.94 0.54 -9.77
CA ARG A 87 15.48 -0.83 -9.46
C ARG A 87 15.52 -1.17 -7.98
N GLN A 88 16.65 -0.92 -7.33
CA GLN A 88 16.79 -1.21 -5.90
C GLN A 88 15.74 -0.48 -5.08
N TYR A 89 15.65 0.83 -5.23
CA TYR A 89 14.65 1.65 -4.53
C TYR A 89 13.22 1.21 -4.83
N ASN A 90 12.94 0.88 -6.10
CA ASN A 90 11.63 0.37 -6.52
C ASN A 90 11.30 -0.96 -5.83
N TYR A 91 12.23 -1.92 -5.78
CA TYR A 91 11.99 -3.21 -5.12
C TYR A 91 11.88 -3.07 -3.61
N GLU A 92 12.68 -2.23 -2.98
CA GLU A 92 12.59 -1.96 -1.55
C GLU A 92 11.20 -1.43 -1.18
N ASN A 93 10.70 -0.42 -1.90
CA ASN A 93 9.43 0.24 -1.56
C ASN A 93 8.18 -0.49 -2.04
N ASN A 94 8.24 -1.29 -3.10
CA ASN A 94 7.08 -1.98 -3.65
C ASN A 94 7.03 -3.47 -3.29
N LEU A 95 8.16 -4.16 -3.22
CA LEU A 95 8.21 -5.60 -2.94
C LEU A 95 8.56 -5.87 -1.48
N VAL A 96 9.71 -5.36 -0.99
CA VAL A 96 10.16 -5.64 0.38
C VAL A 96 9.20 -5.05 1.41
N ALA A 97 8.75 -3.82 1.21
CA ALA A 97 7.75 -3.18 2.07
C ALA A 97 6.44 -3.99 2.12
N THR A 98 5.96 -4.47 0.96
CA THR A 98 4.76 -5.32 0.89
C THR A 98 4.97 -6.64 1.64
N ALA A 99 6.10 -7.32 1.43
CA ALA A 99 6.41 -8.57 2.13
C ALA A 99 6.44 -8.38 3.65
N ARG A 100 6.98 -7.26 4.15
CA ARG A 100 6.95 -6.94 5.58
C ARG A 100 5.52 -6.76 6.10
N ILE A 101 4.65 -6.04 5.37
CA ILE A 101 3.23 -5.88 5.73
C ILE A 101 2.52 -7.24 5.75
N VAL A 102 2.71 -8.07 4.73
CA VAL A 102 2.12 -9.42 4.66
C VAL A 102 2.54 -10.25 5.88
N ASN A 103 3.83 -10.26 6.23
CA ASN A 103 4.33 -10.98 7.40
C ASN A 103 3.66 -10.51 8.70
N GLN A 104 3.46 -9.20 8.87
CA GLN A 104 2.75 -8.68 10.04
C GLN A 104 1.26 -9.05 10.03
N CYS A 105 0.62 -9.02 8.86
CA CYS A 105 -0.78 -9.45 8.73
C CYS A 105 -0.97 -10.91 9.15
N ILE A 106 -0.04 -11.80 8.75
CA ILE A 106 -0.06 -13.22 9.13
C ILE A 106 0.21 -13.38 10.64
N LYS A 107 1.26 -12.73 11.16
CA LYS A 107 1.66 -12.82 12.57
C LYS A 107 0.55 -12.36 13.54
N HIS A 108 -0.26 -11.39 13.12
CA HIS A 108 -1.28 -10.75 13.96
C HIS A 108 -2.72 -11.11 13.58
N ASP A 109 -2.93 -12.18 12.80
CA ASP A 109 -4.24 -12.71 12.41
C ASP A 109 -5.17 -11.64 11.81
N VAL A 110 -4.62 -10.78 10.94
CA VAL A 110 -5.38 -9.78 10.20
C VAL A 110 -6.42 -10.48 9.32
N LYS A 111 -7.69 -10.12 9.45
CA LYS A 111 -8.80 -10.78 8.73
C LYS A 111 -8.69 -10.68 7.22
N ARG A 112 -8.21 -9.54 6.72
CA ARG A 112 -8.00 -9.32 5.29
C ARG A 112 -7.00 -8.21 5.03
N LEU A 113 -6.10 -8.47 4.08
CA LEU A 113 -5.23 -7.50 3.43
C LEU A 113 -5.82 -7.14 2.06
N ILE A 114 -5.98 -5.85 1.80
CA ILE A 114 -6.35 -5.30 0.49
C ILE A 114 -5.11 -4.64 -0.09
N PHE A 115 -4.64 -5.17 -1.22
CA PHE A 115 -3.44 -4.70 -1.90
C PHE A 115 -3.78 -4.07 -3.24
N THR A 116 -3.19 -2.91 -3.54
CA THR A 116 -3.34 -2.28 -4.85
C THR A 116 -2.26 -2.79 -5.80
N SER A 117 -2.65 -3.65 -6.75
CA SER A 117 -1.81 -4.05 -7.86
C SER A 117 -1.80 -2.97 -8.97
N THR A 118 -1.46 -3.34 -10.18
CA THR A 118 -1.31 -2.40 -11.31
C THR A 118 -1.56 -3.09 -12.63
N LEU A 119 -1.97 -2.32 -13.64
CA LEU A 119 -2.05 -2.78 -15.03
C LEU A 119 -0.68 -3.18 -15.60
N ALA A 120 0.41 -2.60 -15.08
CA ALA A 120 1.79 -2.92 -15.48
C ALA A 120 2.16 -4.41 -15.29
N VAL A 121 1.41 -5.17 -14.50
CA VAL A 121 1.62 -6.63 -14.37
C VAL A 121 1.36 -7.39 -15.66
N TYR A 122 0.55 -6.86 -16.58
CA TYR A 122 0.24 -7.50 -17.85
C TYR A 122 1.23 -7.16 -18.97
N GLY A 123 2.10 -6.16 -18.78
CA GLY A 123 3.06 -5.71 -19.80
C GLY A 123 2.38 -5.12 -21.02
N HIS A 124 2.86 -5.48 -22.22
CA HIS A 124 2.28 -4.96 -23.48
C HIS A 124 0.90 -5.54 -23.82
N GLY A 125 0.51 -6.66 -23.21
CA GLY A 125 -0.69 -7.38 -23.60
C GLY A 125 -0.63 -8.00 -25.00
N GLU A 126 -1.74 -8.56 -25.42
CA GLU A 126 -1.89 -9.19 -26.76
C GLU A 126 -2.81 -8.37 -27.68
N GLY A 127 -3.10 -7.12 -27.30
CA GLY A 127 -4.07 -6.23 -27.95
C GLY A 127 -5.46 -6.37 -27.32
N GLY A 128 -6.29 -5.34 -27.49
CA GLY A 128 -7.63 -5.29 -26.92
C GLY A 128 -7.68 -4.80 -25.46
N LEU A 129 -8.73 -5.18 -24.74
CA LEU A 129 -8.92 -4.84 -23.33
C LEU A 129 -8.30 -5.91 -22.44
N PHE A 130 -7.71 -5.48 -21.32
CA PHE A 130 -7.24 -6.40 -20.29
C PHE A 130 -8.40 -6.86 -19.41
N ASP A 131 -8.34 -8.12 -19.02
CA ASP A 131 -9.21 -8.74 -18.03
C ASP A 131 -8.38 -9.63 -17.09
N GLU A 132 -9.01 -10.22 -16.09
CA GLU A 132 -8.36 -11.04 -15.08
C GLU A 132 -7.86 -12.39 -15.63
N ALA A 133 -8.26 -12.79 -16.84
CA ALA A 133 -7.79 -14.01 -17.50
C ALA A 133 -6.44 -13.82 -18.22
N HIS A 134 -6.01 -12.59 -18.46
CA HIS A 134 -4.72 -12.32 -19.08
C HIS A 134 -3.56 -12.84 -18.23
N THR A 135 -2.64 -13.52 -18.89
CA THR A 135 -1.41 -13.99 -18.23
C THR A 135 -0.50 -12.79 -17.90
N PRO A 136 -0.13 -12.59 -16.64
CA PRO A 136 0.81 -11.55 -16.26
C PRO A 136 2.17 -11.73 -16.95
N LYS A 137 2.67 -10.66 -17.59
CA LYS A 137 3.97 -10.61 -18.26
C LYS A 137 4.62 -9.23 -18.04
N PRO A 138 4.94 -8.85 -16.80
CA PRO A 138 5.50 -7.53 -16.52
C PRO A 138 6.85 -7.33 -17.24
N ILE A 139 7.04 -6.13 -17.78
CA ILE A 139 8.22 -5.79 -18.63
C ILE A 139 9.15 -4.78 -17.95
N ASP A 140 8.74 -4.20 -16.85
CA ASP A 140 9.51 -3.22 -16.10
C ASP A 140 9.61 -3.62 -14.61
N PRO A 141 10.59 -3.08 -13.87
CA PRO A 141 10.78 -3.42 -12.46
C PRO A 141 9.60 -3.09 -11.55
N TYR A 142 8.80 -2.06 -11.88
CA TYR A 142 7.60 -1.73 -11.13
C TYR A 142 6.53 -2.80 -11.27
N GLY A 143 6.21 -3.19 -12.50
CA GLY A 143 5.27 -4.28 -12.78
C GLY A 143 5.73 -5.61 -12.18
N VAL A 144 7.04 -5.94 -12.26
CA VAL A 144 7.62 -7.13 -11.62
C VAL A 144 7.41 -7.09 -10.10
N ALA A 145 7.73 -5.97 -9.45
CA ALA A 145 7.57 -5.82 -7.99
C ALA A 145 6.12 -5.92 -7.53
N LYS A 146 5.17 -5.47 -8.35
CA LYS A 146 3.74 -5.52 -8.05
C LYS A 146 3.11 -6.89 -8.33
N TYR A 147 3.74 -7.68 -9.20
CA TYR A 147 3.31 -9.04 -9.52
C TYR A 147 3.84 -10.08 -8.52
N ALA A 148 5.09 -9.91 -8.06
CA ALA A 148 5.72 -10.84 -7.13
C ALA A 148 5.08 -10.84 -5.74
#